data_3fb753250cf43646c59cee65b3d291d0
#
_entry.id   3fb753250cf43646c59cee65b3d291d0
#
_cell.length_a   1.000
_cell.length_b   1.000
_cell.length_c   1.000
_cell.angle_alpha   90.00
_cell.angle_beta   90.00
_cell.angle_gamma   90.00
#
_symmetry.space_group_name_H-M   'P 1'
#
loop_
_entity.id
_entity.type
_entity.pdbx_description
1 polymer ?
#
loop_
_entity_poly.entity_id
_entity_poly.type
_entity_poly.pdbx_seq_one_letter_code
_entity_poly.pdbx_strand_id
1 'polypeptide(L)'
;GSSAAIQLARSGATKFFLYDMDKVETVNIGVSQYDIRHVGCKKVDALEEIITQINQDVEISTVHGEFKEYWYNGEKDIAILAFDTMNIRMDAVKILCANKQKPMCIIDGRMGAEHYQQYIVPKPDIVKYEKIWYSDDDMSTDPCNAKATSYCSNMSGSFIANAVRKFVTGQPFNGNFSFNFPTMMMNKL
;
A
#
# COMPACT_ATOMS: atom_id res chain seq x y z
N GLY A 1 1.30 -0.58 -4.63
CA GLY A 1 2.22 -1.32 -3.75
C GLY A 1 3.68 -1.05 -4.10
N SER A 2 4.10 -1.31 -5.34
CA SER A 2 5.52 -1.23 -5.74
C SER A 2 6.14 0.15 -5.50
N SER A 3 5.43 1.23 -5.83
CA SER A 3 5.91 2.60 -5.59
C SER A 3 6.15 2.88 -4.10
N ALA A 4 5.23 2.45 -3.23
CA ALA A 4 5.37 2.61 -1.79
C ALA A 4 6.60 1.84 -1.26
N ALA A 5 6.78 0.59 -1.67
CA ALA A 5 7.89 -0.24 -1.23
C ALA A 5 9.25 0.36 -1.63
N ILE A 6 9.38 0.85 -2.87
CA ILE A 6 10.59 1.50 -3.36
C ILE A 6 10.89 2.80 -2.59
N GLN A 7 9.89 3.65 -2.37
CA GLN A 7 10.08 4.88 -1.59
C GLN A 7 10.48 4.58 -0.13
N LEU A 8 9.93 3.53 0.46
CA LEU A 8 10.30 3.07 1.80
C LEU A 8 11.74 2.55 1.84
N ALA A 9 12.15 1.74 0.86
CA ALA A 9 13.54 1.27 0.76
C ALA A 9 14.52 2.45 0.65
N ARG A 10 14.22 3.44 -0.20
CA ARG A 10 15.00 4.68 -0.33
C ARG A 10 15.01 5.54 0.94
N SER A 11 13.98 5.40 1.77
CA SER A 11 13.86 6.10 3.07
C SER A 11 14.53 5.34 4.22
N GLY A 12 15.18 4.20 3.95
CA GLY A 12 15.94 3.44 4.93
C GLY A 12 15.13 2.33 5.64
N ALA A 13 13.99 1.92 5.11
CA ALA A 13 13.35 0.71 5.58
C ALA A 13 14.20 -0.51 5.23
N THR A 14 14.43 -1.39 6.20
CA THR A 14 15.33 -2.54 6.08
C THR A 14 14.62 -3.87 6.14
N LYS A 15 13.32 -3.90 6.43
CA LYS A 15 12.58 -5.14 6.54
C LYS A 15 11.23 -5.07 5.85
N PHE A 16 10.99 -6.03 4.96
CA PHE A 16 9.78 -6.08 4.13
C PHE A 16 9.16 -7.47 4.15
N PHE A 17 7.84 -7.50 4.26
CA PHE A 17 7.00 -8.65 3.97
C PHE A 17 6.10 -8.30 2.80
N LEU A 18 6.31 -8.95 1.67
CA LEU A 18 5.62 -8.64 0.41
C LEU A 18 4.63 -9.76 0.07
N TYR A 19 3.37 -9.40 -0.09
CA TYR A 19 2.29 -10.31 -0.50
C TYR A 19 1.67 -9.81 -1.79
N ASP A 20 1.67 -10.62 -2.82
CA ASP A 20 0.98 -10.36 -4.09
C ASP A 20 0.80 -11.69 -4.84
N MET A 21 -0.39 -11.94 -5.36
CA MET A 21 -0.68 -13.17 -6.11
C MET A 21 -0.43 -13.05 -7.61
N ASP A 22 -0.16 -11.84 -8.09
CA ASP A 22 -0.06 -11.55 -9.51
C ASP A 22 1.35 -11.72 -10.06
N LYS A 23 1.37 -11.81 -11.39
CA LYS A 23 2.58 -11.63 -12.20
C LYS A 23 2.59 -10.24 -12.81
N VAL A 24 3.77 -9.77 -13.17
CA VAL A 24 3.94 -8.52 -13.89
C VAL A 24 3.46 -8.70 -15.32
N GLU A 25 2.54 -7.88 -15.73
CA GLU A 25 2.03 -7.79 -17.09
C GLU A 25 2.53 -6.52 -17.79
N THR A 26 2.52 -6.50 -19.12
CA THR A 26 2.96 -5.34 -19.91
C THR A 26 2.22 -4.06 -19.51
N VAL A 27 0.93 -4.15 -19.19
CA VAL A 27 0.11 -3.01 -18.74
C VAL A 27 0.56 -2.44 -17.40
N ASN A 28 1.28 -3.21 -16.58
CA ASN A 28 1.78 -2.75 -15.28
C ASN A 28 2.99 -1.81 -15.43
N ILE A 29 3.74 -1.88 -16.53
CA ILE A 29 4.96 -1.08 -16.73
C ILE A 29 4.64 0.42 -16.70
N GLY A 30 3.49 0.81 -17.27
CA GLY A 30 3.09 2.21 -17.32
C GLY A 30 2.61 2.79 -16.00
N VAL A 31 2.30 1.96 -15.00
CA VAL A 31 1.63 2.40 -13.76
C VAL A 31 2.30 1.92 -12.48
N SER A 32 3.31 1.08 -12.59
CA SER A 32 4.05 0.52 -11.44
C SER A 32 5.56 0.71 -11.62
N GLN A 33 6.36 0.16 -10.72
CA GLN A 33 7.81 0.33 -10.74
C GLN A 33 8.55 -0.82 -11.45
N TYR A 34 7.82 -1.68 -12.12
CA TYR A 34 8.40 -2.75 -12.92
C TYR A 34 8.79 -2.25 -14.31
N ASP A 35 9.75 -2.90 -14.93
CA ASP A 35 10.16 -2.65 -16.33
C ASP A 35 9.93 -3.89 -17.20
N ILE A 36 10.30 -3.79 -18.48
CA ILE A 36 10.06 -4.83 -19.48
C ILE A 36 10.72 -6.18 -19.11
N ARG A 37 11.82 -6.16 -18.37
CA ARG A 37 12.54 -7.37 -17.94
C ARG A 37 11.75 -8.20 -16.94
N HIS A 38 10.86 -7.54 -16.19
CA HIS A 38 10.04 -8.17 -15.17
C HIS A 38 8.75 -8.81 -15.71
N VAL A 39 8.39 -8.58 -16.98
CA VAL A 39 7.15 -9.14 -17.55
C VAL A 39 7.16 -10.66 -17.46
N GLY A 40 6.11 -11.23 -16.85
CA GLY A 40 5.97 -12.66 -16.56
C GLY A 40 6.54 -13.11 -15.22
N CYS A 41 7.37 -12.32 -14.56
CA CYS A 41 7.85 -12.59 -13.19
C CYS A 41 6.70 -12.40 -12.18
N LYS A 42 6.77 -13.07 -11.03
CA LYS A 42 5.88 -12.76 -9.91
C LYS A 42 6.15 -11.33 -9.43
N LYS A 43 5.11 -10.55 -9.12
CA LYS A 43 5.28 -9.16 -8.68
C LYS A 43 6.15 -9.05 -7.43
N VAL A 44 6.02 -9.99 -6.49
CA VAL A 44 6.82 -10.00 -5.25
C VAL A 44 8.31 -10.24 -5.52
N ASP A 45 8.65 -11.18 -6.42
CA ASP A 45 10.04 -11.51 -6.75
C ASP A 45 10.71 -10.33 -7.51
N ALA A 46 9.99 -9.74 -8.47
CA ALA A 46 10.47 -8.55 -9.19
C ALA A 46 10.67 -7.35 -8.25
N LEU A 47 9.80 -7.18 -7.27
CA LEU A 47 9.92 -6.10 -6.30
C LEU A 47 11.08 -6.32 -5.33
N GLU A 48 11.33 -7.56 -4.90
CA GLU A 48 12.50 -7.95 -4.11
C GLU A 48 13.78 -7.60 -4.84
N GLU A 49 13.90 -7.95 -6.13
CA GLU A 49 15.06 -7.61 -6.97
C GLU A 49 15.31 -6.09 -6.97
N ILE A 50 14.27 -5.29 -7.23
CA ILE A 50 14.39 -3.82 -7.29
C ILE A 50 14.78 -3.24 -5.93
N ILE A 51 14.19 -3.71 -4.83
CA ILE A 51 14.50 -3.23 -3.49
C ILE A 51 15.95 -3.56 -3.11
N THR A 52 16.40 -4.77 -3.42
CA THR A 52 17.79 -5.22 -3.15
C THR A 52 18.82 -4.39 -3.93
N GLN A 53 18.49 -3.93 -5.14
CA GLN A 53 19.34 -3.01 -5.90
C GLN A 53 19.43 -1.60 -5.26
N ILE A 54 18.43 -1.19 -4.46
CA ILE A 54 18.45 0.09 -3.74
C ILE A 54 19.23 -0.03 -2.43
N ASN A 55 19.02 -1.11 -1.70
CA ASN A 55 19.68 -1.37 -0.43
C ASN A 55 19.96 -2.88 -0.30
N GLN A 56 21.24 -3.25 -0.18
CA GLN A 56 21.65 -4.66 -0.10
C GLN A 56 21.47 -5.25 1.30
N ASP A 57 21.32 -4.42 2.32
CA ASP A 57 21.17 -4.84 3.72
C ASP A 57 19.71 -5.07 4.13
N VAL A 58 18.78 -5.18 3.17
CA VAL A 58 17.37 -5.43 3.47
C VAL A 58 17.09 -6.90 3.74
N GLU A 59 16.20 -7.15 4.69
CA GLU A 59 15.56 -8.44 4.89
C GLU A 59 14.20 -8.43 4.18
N ILE A 60 14.02 -9.30 3.18
CA ILE A 60 12.77 -9.38 2.43
C ILE A 60 12.22 -10.80 2.53
N SER A 61 10.93 -10.89 2.85
CA SER A 61 10.16 -12.14 2.77
C SER A 61 9.04 -11.94 1.75
N THR A 62 8.97 -12.83 0.76
CA THR A 62 7.99 -12.77 -0.32
C THR A 62 7.00 -13.93 -0.23
N VAL A 63 5.73 -13.63 -0.46
CA VAL A 63 4.66 -14.62 -0.57
C VAL A 63 3.90 -14.36 -1.87
N HIS A 64 4.08 -15.25 -2.84
CA HIS A 64 3.27 -15.22 -4.05
C HIS A 64 1.92 -15.90 -3.80
N GLY A 65 0.93 -15.14 -3.39
CA GLY A 65 -0.38 -15.64 -3.02
C GLY A 65 -1.23 -14.60 -2.31
N GLU A 66 -2.42 -15.03 -1.92
CA GLU A 66 -3.33 -14.21 -1.11
C GLU A 66 -2.75 -13.97 0.29
N PHE A 67 -3.08 -12.81 0.88
CA PHE A 67 -2.76 -12.54 2.26
C PHE A 67 -3.72 -13.32 3.18
N LYS A 68 -3.22 -14.43 3.75
CA LYS A 68 -4.03 -15.35 4.59
C LYS A 68 -3.64 -15.33 6.06
N GLU A 69 -2.44 -14.86 6.36
CA GLU A 69 -1.94 -14.82 7.73
C GLU A 69 -1.00 -13.63 7.92
N TYR A 70 -0.95 -13.13 9.14
CA TYR A 70 -0.06 -12.07 9.55
C TYR A 70 0.98 -12.62 10.52
N TRP A 71 2.23 -12.52 10.14
CA TRP A 71 3.37 -12.88 10.99
C TRP A 71 3.91 -11.63 11.67
N TYR A 72 3.54 -11.48 12.94
CA TYR A 72 4.04 -10.38 13.76
C TYR A 72 5.56 -10.49 13.92
N ASN A 73 6.23 -9.41 13.59
CA ASN A 73 7.70 -9.37 13.61
C ASN A 73 8.26 -8.34 14.58
N GLY A 74 7.42 -7.51 15.17
CA GLY A 74 7.83 -6.51 16.14
C GLY A 74 6.80 -5.44 16.41
N GLU A 75 6.99 -4.70 17.51
CA GLU A 75 6.08 -3.64 17.96
C GLU A 75 5.93 -2.48 16.99
N LYS A 76 6.82 -2.39 15.99
CA LYS A 76 6.85 -1.31 14.99
C LYS A 76 6.36 -1.73 13.61
N ASP A 77 5.76 -2.91 13.49
CA ASP A 77 5.20 -3.34 12.21
C ASP A 77 4.11 -2.38 11.72
N ILE A 78 4.17 -2.03 10.45
CA ILE A 78 3.17 -1.22 9.77
C ILE A 78 2.63 -2.02 8.60
N ALA A 79 1.31 -2.20 8.55
CA ALA A 79 0.65 -2.83 7.43
C ALA A 79 0.23 -1.78 6.39
N ILE A 80 0.61 -1.99 5.14
CA ILE A 80 0.23 -1.12 4.01
C ILE A 80 -0.72 -1.89 3.13
N LEU A 81 -1.94 -1.38 2.96
CA LEU A 81 -2.93 -1.94 2.06
C LEU A 81 -2.86 -1.23 0.70
N ALA A 82 -2.57 -2.00 -0.33
CA ALA A 82 -2.45 -1.52 -1.71
C ALA A 82 -3.17 -2.48 -2.68
N PHE A 83 -4.31 -3.02 -2.24
CA PHE A 83 -5.16 -3.91 -3.02
C PHE A 83 -6.08 -3.14 -3.96
N ASP A 84 -6.58 -3.81 -5.00
CA ASP A 84 -7.46 -3.18 -6.00
C ASP A 84 -8.91 -3.11 -5.54
N THR A 85 -9.37 -4.03 -4.67
CA THR A 85 -10.77 -4.11 -4.23
C THR A 85 -10.93 -3.82 -2.74
N MET A 86 -12.08 -3.27 -2.38
CA MET A 86 -12.41 -2.95 -0.99
C MET A 86 -12.68 -4.20 -0.15
N ASN A 87 -13.22 -5.26 -0.77
CA ASN A 87 -13.47 -6.53 -0.08
C ASN A 87 -12.16 -7.19 0.37
N ILE A 88 -11.14 -7.26 -0.50
CA ILE A 88 -9.83 -7.83 -0.14
C ILE A 88 -9.17 -6.99 0.97
N ARG A 89 -9.32 -5.65 0.96
CA ARG A 89 -8.83 -4.77 2.04
C ARG A 89 -9.48 -5.12 3.38
N MET A 90 -10.80 -5.31 3.41
CA MET A 90 -11.52 -5.69 4.62
C MET A 90 -11.07 -7.05 5.15
N ASP A 91 -10.88 -8.03 4.27
CA ASP A 91 -10.42 -9.35 4.67
C ASP A 91 -8.98 -9.30 5.23
N ALA A 92 -8.10 -8.51 4.63
CA ALA A 92 -6.78 -8.27 5.17
C ALA A 92 -6.84 -7.62 6.57
N VAL A 93 -7.72 -6.65 6.77
CA VAL A 93 -7.92 -6.01 8.09
C VAL A 93 -8.43 -7.00 9.13
N LYS A 94 -9.36 -7.88 8.77
CA LYS A 94 -9.83 -8.95 9.68
C LYS A 94 -8.68 -9.86 10.11
N ILE A 95 -7.82 -10.27 9.17
CA ILE A 95 -6.64 -11.10 9.45
C ILE A 95 -5.67 -10.36 10.40
N LEU A 96 -5.35 -9.09 10.10
CA LEU A 96 -4.47 -8.27 10.93
C LEU A 96 -5.03 -8.05 12.35
N CYS A 97 -6.34 -7.91 12.48
CA CYS A 97 -7.02 -7.68 13.75
C CYS A 97 -7.27 -8.95 14.57
N ALA A 98 -7.29 -10.14 13.94
CA ALA A 98 -7.51 -11.41 14.62
C ALA A 98 -6.32 -11.82 15.51
N ASN A 99 -5.13 -11.34 15.23
CA ASN A 99 -3.95 -11.63 16.00
C ASN A 99 -3.94 -10.90 17.36
N LYS A 100 -3.39 -11.55 18.41
CA LYS A 100 -3.15 -10.90 19.70
C LYS A 100 -2.17 -9.75 19.57
N GLN A 101 -1.14 -9.94 18.76
CA GLN A 101 -0.15 -8.93 18.42
C GLN A 101 -0.51 -8.35 17.07
N LYS A 102 -0.82 -7.07 17.03
CA LYS A 102 -1.26 -6.34 15.85
C LYS A 102 -0.18 -5.39 15.37
N PRO A 103 -0.18 -5.01 14.08
CA PRO A 103 0.70 -3.92 13.64
C PRO A 103 0.37 -2.63 14.39
N MET A 104 1.34 -1.74 14.53
CA MET A 104 1.13 -0.46 15.21
C MET A 104 0.15 0.45 14.45
N CYS A 105 0.09 0.32 13.14
CA CYS A 105 -0.94 0.97 12.33
C CYS A 105 -1.16 0.25 11.00
N ILE A 106 -2.33 0.51 10.40
CA ILE A 106 -2.62 0.23 9.00
C ILE A 106 -2.57 1.56 8.24
N ILE A 107 -1.90 1.56 7.10
CA ILE A 107 -1.97 2.65 6.10
C ILE A 107 -2.68 2.08 4.88
N ASP A 108 -3.85 2.62 4.59
CA ASP A 108 -4.69 2.20 3.48
C ASP A 108 -4.63 3.25 2.37
N GLY A 109 -3.90 2.93 1.30
CA GLY A 109 -3.78 3.76 0.11
C GLY A 109 -4.72 3.28 -0.99
N ARG A 110 -5.66 4.12 -1.37
CA ARG A 110 -6.67 3.86 -2.40
C ARG A 110 -6.43 4.78 -3.59
N MET A 111 -6.44 4.22 -4.77
CA MET A 111 -6.12 4.97 -5.97
C MET A 111 -7.05 4.58 -7.11
N GLY A 112 -7.58 5.57 -7.79
CA GLY A 112 -8.30 5.41 -9.05
C GLY A 112 -7.90 6.53 -9.99
N ALA A 113 -7.54 6.20 -11.23
CA ALA A 113 -7.12 7.16 -12.26
C ALA A 113 -6.15 8.24 -11.74
N GLU A 114 -6.70 9.41 -11.45
CA GLU A 114 -6.00 10.62 -11.01
C GLU A 114 -6.42 11.06 -9.60
N HIS A 115 -7.08 10.16 -8.87
CA HIS A 115 -7.54 10.41 -7.50
C HIS A 115 -6.85 9.47 -6.53
N TYR A 116 -6.43 9.99 -5.39
CA TYR A 116 -5.81 9.22 -4.31
C TYR A 116 -6.48 9.53 -2.98
N GLN A 117 -6.72 8.49 -2.19
CA GLN A 117 -7.16 8.61 -0.80
C GLN A 117 -6.19 7.85 0.09
N GLN A 118 -5.91 8.40 1.26
CA GLN A 118 -5.12 7.74 2.28
C GLN A 118 -5.86 7.77 3.61
N TYR A 119 -5.87 6.63 4.27
CA TYR A 119 -6.37 6.48 5.63
C TYR A 119 -5.30 5.83 6.50
N ILE A 120 -5.17 6.33 7.72
CA ILE A 120 -4.28 5.75 8.73
C ILE A 120 -5.12 5.30 9.92
N VAL A 121 -4.99 4.02 10.28
CA VAL A 121 -5.70 3.41 11.40
C VAL A 121 -4.68 3.00 12.47
N PRO A 122 -4.34 3.87 13.42
CA PRO A 122 -3.46 3.54 14.52
C PRO A 122 -4.12 2.51 15.45
N LYS A 123 -3.34 1.57 15.96
CA LYS A 123 -3.86 0.47 16.80
C LYS A 123 -5.08 -0.17 16.12
N PRO A 124 -4.85 -0.96 15.06
CA PRO A 124 -5.91 -1.43 14.18
C PRO A 124 -7.03 -2.14 14.92
N ASP A 125 -8.24 -1.83 14.50
CA ASP A 125 -9.49 -2.38 14.99
C ASP A 125 -10.52 -2.41 13.87
N ILE A 126 -11.30 -3.48 13.78
CA ILE A 126 -12.29 -3.66 12.70
C ILE A 126 -13.33 -2.54 12.73
N VAL A 127 -13.85 -2.18 13.89
CA VAL A 127 -14.87 -1.13 14.04
C VAL A 127 -14.36 0.24 13.58
N LYS A 128 -13.07 0.53 13.79
CA LYS A 128 -12.46 1.75 13.27
C LYS A 128 -12.35 1.73 11.76
N TYR A 129 -12.00 0.58 11.19
CA TYR A 129 -11.84 0.45 9.75
C TYR A 129 -13.18 0.48 9.01
N GLU A 130 -14.23 -0.12 9.57
CA GLU A 130 -15.59 -0.09 9.02
C GLU A 130 -16.12 1.33 8.80
N LYS A 131 -15.69 2.31 9.60
CA LYS A 131 -16.11 3.71 9.44
C LYS A 131 -15.56 4.37 8.16
N ILE A 132 -14.52 3.83 7.59
CA ILE A 132 -13.87 4.35 6.37
C ILE A 132 -13.98 3.37 5.21
N TRP A 133 -14.55 2.19 5.44
CA TRP A 133 -14.77 1.18 4.41
C TRP A 133 -16.11 1.41 3.71
N TYR A 134 -16.16 1.03 2.45
CA TYR A 134 -17.38 1.00 1.63
C TYR A 134 -17.34 -0.22 0.71
N SER A 135 -18.50 -0.66 0.22
CA SER A 135 -18.60 -1.82 -0.67
C SER A 135 -18.05 -1.50 -2.07
N ASP A 136 -17.45 -2.49 -2.73
CA ASP A 136 -17.09 -2.35 -4.14
C ASP A 136 -18.32 -2.07 -5.03
N ASP A 137 -19.52 -2.49 -4.61
CA ASP A 137 -20.77 -2.24 -5.32
C ASP A 137 -21.20 -0.75 -5.23
N ASP A 138 -20.81 -0.05 -4.19
CA ASP A 138 -21.09 1.38 -4.00
C ASP A 138 -20.21 2.27 -4.89
N MET A 139 -19.18 1.71 -5.52
CA MET A 139 -18.24 2.41 -6.40
C MET A 139 -18.76 2.68 -7.81
N SER A 140 -19.98 2.30 -8.15
CA SER A 140 -20.53 2.35 -9.52
C SER A 140 -20.63 3.76 -10.14
N THR A 141 -20.43 4.81 -9.35
CA THR A 141 -20.48 6.21 -9.78
C THR A 141 -19.17 6.98 -9.60
N ASP A 142 -18.13 6.35 -9.03
CA ASP A 142 -16.90 7.05 -8.72
C ASP A 142 -15.88 6.93 -9.88
N PRO A 143 -15.20 8.03 -10.27
CA PRO A 143 -14.09 8.01 -11.23
C PRO A 143 -12.97 7.00 -10.91
N CYS A 144 -13.01 6.39 -9.72
CA CYS A 144 -12.06 5.39 -9.26
C CYS A 144 -11.99 4.10 -10.10
N ASN A 145 -12.98 3.83 -10.96
CA ASN A 145 -12.94 2.71 -11.91
C ASN A 145 -12.04 2.94 -13.12
N ALA A 146 -11.50 4.15 -13.30
CA ALA A 146 -10.55 4.41 -14.37
C ALA A 146 -9.16 3.88 -13.99
N LYS A 147 -8.44 3.34 -14.97
CA LYS A 147 -7.08 2.79 -14.80
C LYS A 147 -6.15 3.82 -14.18
N ALA A 148 -5.37 3.38 -13.20
CA ALA A 148 -4.35 4.19 -12.54
C ALA A 148 -3.39 4.85 -13.55
N THR A 149 -2.97 6.06 -13.24
CA THR A 149 -1.92 6.75 -13.99
C THR A 149 -0.56 6.60 -13.30
N SER A 150 0.52 6.66 -14.06
CA SER A 150 1.88 6.51 -13.50
C SER A 150 2.20 7.57 -12.44
N TYR A 151 1.83 8.82 -12.69
CA TYR A 151 2.10 9.92 -11.76
C TYR A 151 1.27 9.80 -10.47
N CYS A 152 0.01 9.37 -10.54
CA CYS A 152 -0.81 9.11 -9.35
C CYS A 152 -0.24 7.95 -8.54
N SER A 153 0.19 6.86 -9.20
CA SER A 153 0.84 5.73 -8.55
C SER A 153 2.15 6.13 -7.85
N ASN A 154 3.00 6.90 -8.50
CA ASN A 154 4.26 7.36 -7.93
C ASN A 154 4.04 8.29 -6.73
N MET A 155 3.12 9.22 -6.86
CA MET A 155 2.76 10.12 -5.77
C MET A 155 2.18 9.38 -4.58
N SER A 156 1.31 8.38 -4.80
CA SER A 156 0.73 7.57 -3.72
C SER A 156 1.83 6.89 -2.89
N GLY A 157 2.86 6.34 -3.54
CA GLY A 157 4.02 5.76 -2.86
C GLY A 157 4.77 6.77 -2.00
N SER A 158 4.93 8.00 -2.49
CA SER A 158 5.58 9.08 -1.74
C SER A 158 4.77 9.50 -0.52
N PHE A 159 3.44 9.59 -0.63
CA PHE A 159 2.57 9.89 0.51
C PHE A 159 2.61 8.79 1.56
N ILE A 160 2.56 7.51 1.15
CA ILE A 160 2.68 6.37 2.07
C ILE A 160 4.03 6.41 2.79
N ALA A 161 5.13 6.59 2.08
CA ALA A 161 6.46 6.64 2.68
C ALA A 161 6.60 7.82 3.66
N ASN A 162 6.07 8.99 3.32
CA ASN A 162 6.01 10.13 4.23
C ASN A 162 5.18 9.82 5.49
N ALA A 163 4.03 9.16 5.34
CA ALA A 163 3.18 8.77 6.46
C ALA A 163 3.89 7.79 7.39
N VAL A 164 4.52 6.74 6.85
CA VAL A 164 5.33 5.78 7.61
C VAL A 164 6.42 6.50 8.39
N ARG A 165 7.22 7.34 7.71
CA ARG A 165 8.31 8.08 8.35
C ARG A 165 7.80 8.93 9.52
N LYS A 166 6.77 9.73 9.30
CA LYS A 166 6.20 10.60 10.34
C LYS A 166 5.62 9.81 11.51
N PHE A 167 4.93 8.71 11.20
CA PHE A 167 4.36 7.85 12.22
C PHE A 167 5.46 7.22 13.10
N VAL A 168 6.51 6.67 12.49
CA VAL A 168 7.63 6.04 13.21
C VAL A 168 8.44 7.04 14.03
N THR A 169 8.59 8.27 13.54
CA THR A 169 9.36 9.34 14.21
C THR A 169 8.53 10.18 15.17
N GLY A 170 7.23 9.89 15.33
CA GLY A 170 6.34 10.66 16.21
C GLY A 170 6.08 12.10 15.75
N GLN A 171 6.28 12.41 14.47
CA GLN A 171 6.03 13.75 13.95
C GLN A 171 4.52 13.95 13.69
N PRO A 172 3.98 15.15 13.95
CA PRO A 172 2.59 15.45 13.65
C PRO A 172 2.34 15.46 12.14
N PHE A 173 1.23 14.88 11.69
CA PHE A 173 0.80 14.89 10.30
C PHE A 173 -0.70 14.63 10.15
N ASN A 174 -1.26 15.06 9.02
CA ASN A 174 -2.62 14.67 8.63
C ASN A 174 -2.55 13.32 7.92
N GLY A 175 -3.10 12.28 8.55
CA GLY A 175 -3.05 10.91 8.02
C GLY A 175 -4.13 10.61 7.01
N ASN A 176 -5.33 11.20 7.20
CA ASN A 176 -6.50 10.94 6.39
C ASN A 176 -6.74 12.12 5.45
N PHE A 177 -6.57 11.89 4.17
CA PHE A 177 -6.76 12.92 3.15
C PHE A 177 -7.07 12.29 1.79
N SER A 178 -7.63 13.11 0.89
CA SER A 178 -7.70 12.82 -0.53
C SER A 178 -6.89 13.84 -1.33
N PHE A 179 -6.37 13.41 -2.46
CA PHE A 179 -5.73 14.27 -3.45
C PHE A 179 -6.30 14.00 -4.84
N ASN A 180 -6.56 15.07 -5.58
CA ASN A 180 -7.12 15.01 -6.92
C ASN A 180 -6.22 15.78 -7.89
N PHE A 181 -5.63 15.10 -8.87
CA PHE A 181 -4.72 15.72 -9.85
C PHE A 181 -5.40 16.76 -10.73
N PRO A 182 -6.59 16.50 -11.32
CA PRO A 182 -7.25 17.50 -12.16
C PRO A 182 -7.46 18.86 -11.51
N THR A 183 -7.70 18.88 -10.22
CA THR A 183 -7.94 20.13 -9.47
C THR A 183 -6.73 20.56 -8.64
N MET A 184 -5.72 19.71 -8.52
CA MET A 184 -4.56 19.89 -7.63
C MET A 184 -4.96 20.16 -6.18
N MET A 185 -6.11 19.66 -5.74
CA MET A 185 -6.65 19.89 -4.41
C MET A 185 -6.36 18.73 -3.49
N MET A 186 -5.96 19.06 -2.26
CA MET A 186 -5.85 18.13 -1.15
C MET A 186 -6.93 18.47 -0.11
N ASN A 187 -7.76 17.49 0.21
CA ASN A 187 -8.83 17.62 1.19
C ASN A 187 -8.57 16.71 2.38
N LYS A 188 -8.85 17.18 3.60
CA LYS A 188 -8.86 16.34 4.79
C LYS A 188 -10.11 15.46 4.77
N LEU A 189 -9.94 14.16 5.08
CA LEU A 189 -11.03 13.19 5.25
C LEU A 189 -11.37 12.96 6.73
#